data_7f1cec9043850d71e641791b8ebe6fe3
#
_entry.id   7f1cec9043850d71e641791b8ebe6fe3
#
_cell.length_a   1.000
_cell.length_b   1.000
_cell.length_c   1.000
_cell.angle_alpha   90.00
_cell.angle_beta   90.00
_cell.angle_gamma   90.00
#
_symmetry.space_group_name_H-M   'P 1'
#
loop_
_entity.id
_entity.type
_entity.pdbx_description
1 polymer ?
#
loop_
_entity_poly.entity_id
_entity_poly.type
_entity_poly.pdbx_seq_one_letter_code
_entity_poly.pdbx_strand_id
1 'polypeptide(L)'
;AASDVYKRQGLNYGALPKGLLKFHRYADGVRTPLEEHLVEGALYAAGKTGKVNIHFTVSTEHRALFEKLVAAKVGEYEAKYGAKYHISFSEQKPSTDTVAADMENKPFRDKDGKLLFRPGGHGALIENLNDLDADIVFIKNIDNVVPDRLKADTVIYKKLLAGVLVTLQKQAFEYLELLDSGHYSHEQLETIIRFVQQQLRCRRTDLKELEDADLVIYLRKKLNRPMRVCGMVKNVGEPGGGPFLAYNPDGTISLQILESSQIDMNDPEKKAMFEKGTHFNPVDLVCAIRDYKGR
;
A
#
# COMPACT_ATOMS: atom_id res chain seq x y z
N ALA A 1 -33.67 -3.23 -18.33
CA ALA A 1 -33.34 -2.26 -17.28
C ALA A 1 -31.91 -2.43 -16.75
N ALA A 2 -31.47 -3.66 -16.35
CA ALA A 2 -30.09 -3.87 -15.85
C ALA A 2 -29.02 -3.68 -16.94
N SER A 3 -29.31 -4.00 -18.19
CA SER A 3 -28.38 -3.81 -19.32
C SER A 3 -28.09 -2.35 -19.66
N ASP A 4 -28.95 -1.42 -19.28
CA ASP A 4 -28.81 -0.01 -19.64
C ASP A 4 -27.89 0.73 -18.67
N VAL A 5 -27.67 0.20 -17.46
CA VAL A 5 -26.72 0.74 -16.49
C VAL A 5 -25.28 0.73 -17.04
N TYR A 6 -24.95 -0.28 -17.83
CA TYR A 6 -23.60 -0.45 -18.41
C TYR A 6 -23.37 0.29 -19.72
N LYS A 7 -24.43 0.77 -20.39
CA LYS A 7 -24.35 1.46 -21.69
C LYS A 7 -24.08 2.96 -21.51
N ARG A 8 -23.53 3.61 -22.57
CA ARG A 8 -23.31 5.06 -22.60
C ARG A 8 -24.55 5.90 -22.29
N GLN A 9 -25.73 5.39 -22.60
CA GLN A 9 -27.03 6.05 -22.35
C GLN A 9 -27.51 5.92 -20.89
N GLY A 10 -26.90 5.02 -20.10
CA GLY A 10 -27.15 4.84 -18.68
C GLY A 10 -26.05 5.45 -17.83
N LEU A 11 -25.60 4.73 -16.78
CA LEU A 11 -24.53 5.18 -15.89
C LEU A 11 -23.11 4.99 -16.46
N ASN A 12 -23.00 4.37 -17.63
CA ASN A 12 -21.75 4.08 -18.34
C ASN A 12 -20.71 3.29 -17.51
N TYR A 13 -21.15 2.44 -16.59
CA TYR A 13 -20.27 1.73 -15.64
C TYR A 13 -19.30 0.78 -16.35
N GLY A 14 -19.64 0.26 -17.52
CA GLY A 14 -18.80 -0.65 -18.30
C GLY A 14 -17.59 0.01 -18.97
N ALA A 15 -17.61 1.34 -19.15
CA ALA A 15 -16.58 2.08 -19.86
C ALA A 15 -15.78 3.05 -18.95
N LEU A 16 -16.18 3.20 -17.70
CA LEU A 16 -15.51 4.09 -16.76
C LEU A 16 -14.68 3.30 -15.73
N PRO A 17 -13.51 3.80 -15.36
CA PRO A 17 -12.74 3.22 -14.25
C PRO A 17 -13.48 3.47 -12.94
N LYS A 18 -13.26 2.60 -11.94
CA LYS A 18 -13.92 2.68 -10.62
C LYS A 18 -13.86 4.07 -9.99
N GLY A 19 -12.73 4.75 -10.12
CA GLY A 19 -12.52 6.09 -9.54
C GLY A 19 -13.45 7.19 -10.04
N LEU A 20 -14.11 6.98 -11.19
CA LEU A 20 -15.01 7.92 -11.84
C LEU A 20 -16.49 7.51 -11.77
N LEU A 21 -16.80 6.38 -11.15
CA LEU A 21 -18.17 5.91 -10.96
C LEU A 21 -18.87 6.72 -9.88
N LYS A 22 -20.19 6.85 -9.95
CA LYS A 22 -21.00 7.50 -8.92
C LYS A 22 -21.21 6.54 -7.76
N PHE A 23 -20.50 6.79 -6.62
CA PHE A 23 -20.49 5.87 -5.46
C PHE A 23 -21.49 6.26 -4.37
N HIS A 24 -21.39 7.48 -3.87
CA HIS A 24 -22.17 7.88 -2.70
C HIS A 24 -23.06 9.07 -3.00
N ARG A 25 -24.33 8.95 -2.59
CA ARG A 25 -25.33 10.03 -2.72
C ARG A 25 -25.36 10.87 -1.45
N TYR A 26 -25.33 12.18 -1.63
CA TYR A 26 -25.47 13.20 -0.59
C TYR A 26 -26.62 14.15 -0.93
N ALA A 27 -26.98 15.03 0.00
CA ALA A 27 -28.02 16.03 -0.23
C ALA A 27 -27.66 17.01 -1.35
N ASP A 28 -26.35 17.34 -1.48
CA ASP A 28 -25.78 18.28 -2.45
C ASP A 28 -25.32 17.58 -3.76
N GLY A 29 -25.50 16.28 -3.90
CA GLY A 29 -25.13 15.58 -5.13
C GLY A 29 -24.63 14.15 -4.93
N VAL A 30 -23.82 13.69 -5.89
CA VAL A 30 -23.20 12.36 -5.86
C VAL A 30 -21.71 12.50 -5.99
N ARG A 31 -20.96 11.81 -5.14
CA ARG A 31 -19.50 11.76 -5.20
C ARG A 31 -19.00 10.48 -5.84
N THR A 32 -17.91 10.63 -6.59
CA THR A 32 -17.09 9.54 -7.10
C THR A 32 -16.06 9.10 -6.05
N PRO A 33 -15.44 7.91 -6.18
CA PRO A 33 -14.32 7.51 -5.33
C PRO A 33 -13.17 8.52 -5.33
N LEU A 34 -12.84 9.12 -6.48
CA LEU A 34 -11.83 10.18 -6.53
C LEU A 34 -12.19 11.33 -5.58
N GLU A 35 -13.43 11.82 -5.62
CA GLU A 35 -13.90 12.89 -4.74
C GLU A 35 -13.85 12.48 -3.26
N GLU A 36 -14.20 11.23 -2.94
CA GLU A 36 -14.06 10.70 -1.58
C GLU A 36 -12.61 10.69 -1.10
N HIS A 37 -11.64 10.41 -1.97
CA HIS A 37 -10.22 10.52 -1.64
C HIS A 37 -9.75 11.96 -1.43
N LEU A 38 -10.34 12.95 -2.13
CA LEU A 38 -10.09 14.38 -1.81
C LEU A 38 -10.52 14.68 -0.39
N VAL A 39 -11.72 14.24 0.01
CA VAL A 39 -12.22 14.41 1.39
C VAL A 39 -11.31 13.74 2.40
N GLU A 40 -10.99 12.48 2.20
CA GLU A 40 -10.12 11.72 3.10
C GLU A 40 -8.72 12.34 3.21
N GLY A 41 -8.13 12.78 2.10
CA GLY A 41 -6.84 13.46 2.08
C GLY A 41 -6.82 14.69 2.99
N ALA A 42 -7.86 15.53 2.93
CA ALA A 42 -8.00 16.69 3.81
C ALA A 42 -8.13 16.30 5.29
N LEU A 43 -8.81 15.19 5.60
CA LEU A 43 -9.12 14.79 6.97
C LEU A 43 -7.94 14.14 7.73
N TYR A 44 -7.07 13.40 7.05
CA TYR A 44 -5.96 12.72 7.74
C TYR A 44 -4.57 12.89 7.10
N ALA A 45 -4.47 13.39 5.86
CA ALA A 45 -3.20 13.52 5.16
C ALA A 45 -2.79 14.99 4.90
N ALA A 46 -3.50 15.96 5.47
CA ALA A 46 -3.13 17.36 5.39
C ALA A 46 -1.87 17.65 6.22
N GLY A 47 -0.88 18.28 5.61
CA GLY A 47 0.29 18.80 6.31
C GLY A 47 -0.05 20.00 7.20
N LYS A 48 0.92 20.44 8.01
CA LYS A 48 0.75 21.60 8.93
C LYS A 48 0.32 22.88 8.25
N THR A 49 0.62 23.05 6.98
CA THR A 49 0.27 24.21 6.16
C THR A 49 -1.07 24.06 5.43
N GLY A 50 -1.83 22.99 5.68
CA GLY A 50 -3.06 22.68 4.94
C GLY A 50 -2.82 22.11 3.54
N LYS A 51 -1.56 21.83 3.16
CA LYS A 51 -1.24 21.18 1.89
C LYS A 51 -1.58 19.69 1.94
N VAL A 52 -2.30 19.21 0.93
CA VAL A 52 -2.72 17.82 0.76
C VAL A 52 -2.14 17.30 -0.54
N ASN A 53 -1.25 16.32 -0.45
CA ASN A 53 -0.70 15.64 -1.63
C ASN A 53 -1.47 14.36 -1.86
N ILE A 54 -1.99 14.17 -3.08
CA ILE A 54 -2.68 12.94 -3.49
C ILE A 54 -2.10 12.50 -4.84
N HIS A 55 -1.75 11.22 -4.92
CA HIS A 55 -1.26 10.61 -6.15
C HIS A 55 -2.19 9.49 -6.60
N PHE A 56 -2.59 9.51 -7.87
CA PHE A 56 -3.39 8.46 -8.48
C PHE A 56 -2.58 7.74 -9.54
N THR A 57 -2.53 6.42 -9.48
CA THR A 57 -2.05 5.59 -10.59
C THR A 57 -3.26 5.20 -11.44
N VAL A 58 -3.24 5.59 -12.69
CA VAL A 58 -4.36 5.44 -13.63
C VAL A 58 -3.91 4.75 -14.91
N SER A 59 -4.87 4.20 -15.67
CA SER A 59 -4.57 3.74 -17.02
C SER A 59 -4.47 4.92 -17.98
N THR A 60 -3.59 4.81 -18.99
CA THR A 60 -3.36 5.84 -20.00
C THR A 60 -4.65 6.31 -20.67
N GLU A 61 -5.53 5.38 -20.99
CA GLU A 61 -6.81 5.64 -21.67
C GLU A 61 -7.80 6.48 -20.84
N HIS A 62 -7.69 6.44 -19.50
CA HIS A 62 -8.62 7.12 -18.61
C HIS A 62 -8.03 8.38 -17.97
N ARG A 63 -6.72 8.61 -18.09
CA ARG A 63 -6.02 9.73 -17.44
C ARG A 63 -6.69 11.08 -17.68
N ALA A 64 -7.02 11.38 -18.92
CA ALA A 64 -7.66 12.66 -19.27
C ALA A 64 -9.03 12.85 -18.58
N LEU A 65 -9.77 11.77 -18.33
CA LEU A 65 -11.03 11.84 -17.60
C LEU A 65 -10.82 12.15 -16.11
N PHE A 66 -9.79 11.58 -15.50
CA PHE A 66 -9.42 11.89 -14.12
C PHE A 66 -8.98 13.33 -13.98
N GLU A 67 -8.10 13.81 -14.85
CA GLU A 67 -7.62 15.20 -14.85
C GLU A 67 -8.78 16.20 -15.03
N LYS A 68 -9.72 15.90 -15.92
CA LYS A 68 -10.93 16.72 -16.12
C LYS A 68 -11.80 16.80 -14.86
N LEU A 69 -12.02 15.67 -14.18
CA LEU A 69 -12.79 15.66 -12.94
C LEU A 69 -12.10 16.45 -11.83
N VAL A 70 -10.79 16.29 -11.68
CA VAL A 70 -9.99 17.05 -10.71
C VAL A 70 -10.11 18.55 -10.99
N ALA A 71 -9.89 18.99 -12.24
CA ALA A 71 -9.98 20.40 -12.62
C ALA A 71 -11.36 21.00 -12.31
N ALA A 72 -12.42 20.21 -12.47
CA ALA A 72 -13.78 20.65 -12.20
C ALA A 72 -14.14 20.71 -10.70
N LYS A 73 -13.48 19.89 -9.85
CA LYS A 73 -13.91 19.66 -8.47
C LYS A 73 -12.94 20.16 -7.40
N VAL A 74 -11.65 20.24 -7.67
CA VAL A 74 -10.64 20.54 -6.65
C VAL A 74 -10.91 21.83 -5.92
N GLY A 75 -11.31 22.91 -6.61
CA GLY A 75 -11.60 24.22 -5.99
C GLY A 75 -12.75 24.17 -4.98
N GLU A 76 -13.78 23.36 -5.25
CA GLU A 76 -14.90 23.15 -4.32
C GLU A 76 -14.42 22.52 -3.01
N TYR A 77 -13.57 21.49 -3.10
CA TYR A 77 -13.02 20.80 -1.93
C TYR A 77 -11.98 21.63 -1.19
N GLU A 78 -11.15 22.43 -1.90
CA GLU A 78 -10.24 23.41 -1.28
C GLU A 78 -11.00 24.40 -0.41
N ALA A 79 -12.08 24.98 -0.95
CA ALA A 79 -12.91 25.91 -0.21
C ALA A 79 -13.62 25.27 0.98
N LYS A 80 -14.15 24.05 0.80
CA LYS A 80 -14.90 23.32 1.83
C LYS A 80 -14.04 22.91 3.02
N TYR A 81 -12.80 22.49 2.79
CA TYR A 81 -11.91 21.92 3.82
C TYR A 81 -10.77 22.85 4.23
N GLY A 82 -10.66 24.05 3.65
CA GLY A 82 -9.54 24.95 3.92
C GLY A 82 -8.18 24.36 3.56
N ALA A 83 -8.15 23.49 2.55
CA ALA A 83 -6.98 22.75 2.11
C ALA A 83 -6.44 23.29 0.80
N LYS A 84 -5.17 22.94 0.49
CA LYS A 84 -4.55 23.15 -0.83
C LYS A 84 -4.10 21.83 -1.39
N TYR A 85 -4.77 21.38 -2.44
CA TYR A 85 -4.48 20.09 -3.06
C TYR A 85 -3.35 20.19 -4.09
N HIS A 86 -2.42 19.26 -3.96
CA HIS A 86 -1.45 18.93 -5.00
C HIS A 86 -1.72 17.50 -5.49
N ILE A 87 -2.37 17.41 -6.65
CA ILE A 87 -2.80 16.14 -7.22
C ILE A 87 -1.89 15.79 -8.38
N SER A 88 -1.35 14.57 -8.35
CA SER A 88 -0.48 14.05 -9.39
C SER A 88 -0.98 12.69 -9.89
N PHE A 89 -0.57 12.35 -11.10
CA PHE A 89 -0.96 11.12 -11.77
C PHE A 89 0.27 10.40 -12.31
N SER A 90 0.27 9.08 -12.23
CA SER A 90 1.20 8.24 -12.96
C SER A 90 0.46 7.08 -13.63
N GLU A 91 1.15 6.44 -14.55
CA GLU A 91 0.71 5.23 -15.23
C GLU A 91 1.66 4.10 -14.88
N GLN A 92 1.18 2.86 -14.88
CA GLN A 92 2.08 1.74 -14.70
C GLN A 92 3.18 1.78 -15.76
N LYS A 93 4.43 1.60 -15.34
CA LYS A 93 5.57 1.67 -16.25
C LYS A 93 5.57 0.47 -17.21
N PRO A 94 5.72 0.67 -18.53
CA PRO A 94 5.78 -0.43 -19.50
C PRO A 94 6.93 -1.42 -19.22
N SER A 95 7.99 -0.98 -18.54
CA SER A 95 9.10 -1.85 -18.10
C SER A 95 8.67 -2.92 -17.08
N THR A 96 7.51 -2.76 -16.47
CA THR A 96 6.93 -3.71 -15.50
C THR A 96 5.89 -4.64 -16.14
N ASP A 97 5.66 -4.53 -17.44
CA ASP A 97 4.73 -5.42 -18.16
C ASP A 97 5.27 -6.85 -18.16
N THR A 98 4.36 -7.79 -18.11
CA THR A 98 4.65 -9.22 -18.15
C THR A 98 4.34 -9.79 -19.53
N VAL A 99 5.16 -10.73 -20.00
CA VAL A 99 4.86 -11.47 -21.22
C VAL A 99 3.67 -12.39 -20.98
N ALA A 100 2.69 -12.36 -21.88
CA ALA A 100 1.57 -13.31 -21.82
C ALA A 100 2.05 -14.71 -22.22
N ALA A 101 1.55 -15.73 -21.55
CA ALA A 101 1.81 -17.14 -21.87
C ALA A 101 0.53 -17.81 -22.36
N ASP A 102 0.69 -18.83 -23.21
CA ASP A 102 -0.37 -19.75 -23.61
C ASP A 102 -0.59 -20.86 -22.56
N MET A 103 -1.49 -21.80 -22.86
CA MET A 103 -1.83 -22.90 -21.95
C MET A 103 -0.68 -23.89 -21.77
N GLU A 104 0.29 -23.93 -22.68
CA GLU A 104 1.51 -24.74 -22.60
C GLU A 104 2.68 -23.99 -21.96
N ASN A 105 2.41 -22.82 -21.36
CA ASN A 105 3.40 -21.95 -20.72
C ASN A 105 4.49 -21.44 -21.69
N LYS A 106 4.14 -21.28 -22.99
CA LYS A 106 5.01 -20.67 -23.99
C LYS A 106 4.62 -19.20 -24.19
N PRO A 107 5.58 -18.31 -24.55
CA PRO A 107 5.28 -16.91 -24.83
C PRO A 107 4.19 -16.75 -25.90
N PHE A 108 3.09 -16.11 -25.54
CA PHE A 108 1.99 -15.87 -26.46
C PHE A 108 2.38 -14.81 -27.50
N ARG A 109 2.01 -15.10 -28.77
CA ARG A 109 2.25 -14.17 -29.88
C ARG A 109 0.91 -13.76 -30.49
N ASP A 110 0.84 -12.49 -30.89
CA ASP A 110 -0.31 -11.96 -31.60
C ASP A 110 -0.36 -12.46 -33.07
N LYS A 111 -1.37 -12.00 -33.79
CA LYS A 111 -1.56 -12.33 -35.22
C LYS A 111 -0.39 -11.94 -36.14
N ASP A 112 0.43 -10.98 -35.70
CA ASP A 112 1.61 -10.50 -36.42
C ASP A 112 2.90 -11.19 -35.97
N GLY A 113 2.81 -12.20 -35.11
CA GLY A 113 3.93 -12.98 -34.56
C GLY A 113 4.71 -12.27 -33.46
N LYS A 114 4.27 -11.10 -32.98
CA LYS A 114 4.92 -10.33 -31.91
C LYS A 114 4.55 -10.87 -30.55
N LEU A 115 5.47 -10.78 -29.61
CA LEU A 115 5.19 -11.10 -28.21
C LEU A 115 4.11 -10.16 -27.67
N LEU A 116 3.12 -10.74 -26.98
CA LEU A 116 2.10 -9.95 -26.30
C LEU A 116 2.54 -9.67 -24.86
N PHE A 117 2.61 -8.40 -24.52
CA PHE A 117 2.84 -7.93 -23.16
C PHE A 117 1.53 -7.45 -22.54
N ARG A 118 1.42 -7.65 -21.24
CA ARG A 118 0.26 -7.22 -20.44
C ARG A 118 0.73 -6.46 -19.22
N PRO A 119 -0.04 -5.46 -18.78
CA PRO A 119 0.24 -4.79 -17.51
C PRO A 119 0.41 -5.81 -16.39
N GLY A 120 1.45 -5.64 -15.59
CA GLY A 120 1.69 -6.45 -14.40
C GLY A 120 0.59 -6.27 -13.36
N GLY A 121 0.58 -7.14 -12.35
CA GLY A 121 -0.31 -6.99 -11.20
C GLY A 121 0.09 -5.82 -10.29
N HIS A 122 -0.59 -5.69 -9.14
CA HIS A 122 -0.35 -4.61 -8.17
C HIS A 122 1.11 -4.48 -7.71
N GLY A 123 1.89 -5.57 -7.72
CA GLY A 123 3.31 -5.53 -7.41
C GLY A 123 4.13 -4.63 -8.33
N ALA A 124 3.71 -4.45 -9.59
CA ALA A 124 4.35 -3.57 -10.55
C ALA A 124 4.29 -2.08 -10.12
N LEU A 125 3.27 -1.70 -9.34
CA LEU A 125 3.08 -0.33 -8.86
C LEU A 125 4.11 0.11 -7.80
N ILE A 126 4.97 -0.79 -7.34
CA ILE A 126 6.09 -0.41 -6.46
C ILE A 126 7.05 0.57 -7.15
N GLU A 127 7.19 0.48 -8.47
CA GLU A 127 7.97 1.44 -9.26
C GLU A 127 7.36 2.86 -9.20
N ASN A 128 6.03 2.95 -9.27
CA ASN A 128 5.32 4.22 -9.14
C ASN A 128 5.44 4.78 -7.72
N LEU A 129 5.36 3.93 -6.70
CA LEU A 129 5.54 4.32 -5.30
C LEU A 129 6.96 4.85 -5.05
N ASN A 130 7.96 4.21 -5.63
CA ASN A 130 9.35 4.60 -5.49
C ASN A 130 9.68 5.96 -6.11
N ASP A 131 8.91 6.41 -7.09
CA ASP A 131 9.07 7.73 -7.73
C ASP A 131 8.46 8.88 -6.91
N LEU A 132 7.72 8.58 -5.84
CA LEU A 132 7.09 9.62 -5.03
C LEU A 132 8.10 10.31 -4.11
N ASP A 133 8.13 11.64 -4.17
CA ASP A 133 8.88 12.47 -3.24
C ASP A 133 8.06 12.69 -1.94
N ALA A 134 8.09 11.68 -1.07
CA ALA A 134 7.33 11.68 0.16
C ALA A 134 8.05 10.91 1.28
N ASP A 135 7.89 11.36 2.52
CA ASP A 135 8.40 10.66 3.70
C ASP A 135 7.47 9.50 4.09
N ILE A 136 6.17 9.76 4.05
CA ILE A 136 5.10 8.83 4.43
C ILE A 136 4.01 8.84 3.38
N VAL A 137 3.57 7.64 3.00
CA VAL A 137 2.53 7.44 2.00
C VAL A 137 1.41 6.57 2.57
N PHE A 138 0.19 7.08 2.58
CA PHE A 138 -1.02 6.28 2.80
C PHE A 138 -1.42 5.60 1.49
N ILE A 139 -1.59 4.29 1.50
CA ILE A 139 -1.97 3.51 0.33
C ILE A 139 -3.36 2.93 0.53
N LYS A 140 -4.22 3.13 -0.45
CA LYS A 140 -5.57 2.59 -0.52
C LYS A 140 -5.94 2.19 -1.94
N ASN A 141 -6.84 1.23 -2.06
CA ASN A 141 -7.55 1.03 -3.32
C ASN A 141 -8.53 2.17 -3.56
N ILE A 142 -8.71 2.53 -4.85
CA ILE A 142 -9.57 3.65 -5.25
C ILE A 142 -11.03 3.48 -4.80
N ASP A 143 -11.52 2.27 -4.74
CA ASP A 143 -12.90 1.92 -4.38
C ASP A 143 -13.10 1.61 -2.88
N ASN A 144 -12.01 1.63 -2.09
CA ASN A 144 -12.11 1.45 -0.63
C ASN A 144 -12.40 2.79 0.07
N VAL A 145 -13.59 3.30 -0.13
CA VAL A 145 -14.07 4.57 0.42
C VAL A 145 -15.44 4.39 1.05
N VAL A 146 -15.70 5.16 2.09
CA VAL A 146 -16.97 5.16 2.83
C VAL A 146 -17.66 6.52 2.76
N PRO A 147 -19.00 6.59 2.90
CA PRO A 147 -19.71 7.86 2.98
C PRO A 147 -19.35 8.64 4.24
N ASP A 148 -19.58 9.97 4.23
CA ASP A 148 -19.17 10.90 5.30
C ASP A 148 -19.59 10.45 6.70
N ARG A 149 -20.78 9.87 6.85
CA ARG A 149 -21.29 9.36 8.13
C ARG A 149 -20.42 8.26 8.78
N LEU A 150 -19.57 7.60 8.01
CA LEU A 150 -18.67 6.53 8.48
C LEU A 150 -17.20 6.95 8.47
N LYS A 151 -16.85 8.17 7.99
CA LYS A 151 -15.45 8.59 7.85
C LYS A 151 -14.74 8.84 9.17
N ALA A 152 -15.47 9.14 10.26
CA ALA A 152 -14.85 9.41 11.56
C ALA A 152 -13.92 8.26 12.02
N ASP A 153 -14.38 7.03 11.94
CA ASP A 153 -13.59 5.85 12.30
C ASP A 153 -12.40 5.66 11.35
N THR A 154 -12.63 5.84 10.03
CA THR A 154 -11.56 5.79 9.03
C THR A 154 -10.44 6.76 9.39
N VAL A 155 -10.76 8.01 9.71
CA VAL A 155 -9.77 9.05 10.08
C VAL A 155 -9.00 8.66 11.33
N ILE A 156 -9.67 8.16 12.37
CA ILE A 156 -9.05 7.74 13.63
C ILE A 156 -8.05 6.61 13.35
N TYR A 157 -8.46 5.55 12.65
CA TYR A 157 -7.60 4.41 12.37
C TYR A 157 -6.46 4.75 11.41
N LYS A 158 -6.68 5.63 10.43
CA LYS A 158 -5.59 6.12 9.56
C LYS A 158 -4.51 6.86 10.34
N LYS A 159 -4.92 7.77 11.22
CA LYS A 159 -3.99 8.51 12.10
C LYS A 159 -3.28 7.56 13.06
N LEU A 160 -3.96 6.52 13.57
CA LEU A 160 -3.35 5.52 14.44
C LEU A 160 -2.27 4.72 13.69
N LEU A 161 -2.57 4.23 12.49
CA LEU A 161 -1.58 3.50 11.66
C LEU A 161 -0.34 4.35 11.38
N ALA A 162 -0.54 5.63 11.01
CA ALA A 162 0.56 6.56 10.78
C ALA A 162 1.35 6.84 12.07
N GLY A 163 0.68 7.01 13.20
CA GLY A 163 1.31 7.23 14.50
C GLY A 163 2.21 6.06 14.91
N VAL A 164 1.74 4.83 14.73
CA VAL A 164 2.55 3.61 14.96
C VAL A 164 3.76 3.59 14.05
N LEU A 165 3.58 3.86 12.74
CA LEU A 165 4.66 3.88 11.77
C LEU A 165 5.74 4.89 12.15
N VAL A 166 5.35 6.15 12.42
CA VAL A 166 6.29 7.24 12.77
C VAL A 166 7.06 6.92 14.04
N THR A 167 6.40 6.36 15.05
CA THR A 167 7.05 5.98 16.32
C THR A 167 8.10 4.89 16.10
N LEU A 168 7.76 3.85 15.33
CA LEU A 168 8.70 2.76 15.04
C LEU A 168 9.84 3.23 14.13
N GLN A 169 9.57 4.09 13.15
CA GLN A 169 10.59 4.64 12.26
C GLN A 169 11.59 5.50 13.04
N LYS A 170 11.10 6.39 13.90
CA LYS A 170 11.96 7.23 14.73
C LYS A 170 12.91 6.37 15.59
N GLN A 171 12.39 5.36 16.25
CA GLN A 171 13.18 4.45 17.06
C GLN A 171 14.20 3.66 16.22
N ALA A 172 13.82 3.20 15.03
CA ALA A 172 14.72 2.51 14.11
C ALA A 172 15.86 3.43 13.64
N PHE A 173 15.58 4.69 13.38
CA PHE A 173 16.58 5.68 12.96
C PHE A 173 17.54 6.03 14.08
N GLU A 174 17.06 6.23 15.31
CA GLU A 174 17.91 6.41 16.49
C GLU A 174 18.88 5.24 16.70
N TYR A 175 18.39 4.00 16.49
CA TYR A 175 19.25 2.82 16.57
C TYR A 175 20.27 2.74 15.42
N LEU A 176 19.90 3.14 14.21
CA LEU A 176 20.84 3.21 13.08
C LEU A 176 21.96 4.23 13.33
N GLU A 177 21.61 5.40 13.86
CA GLU A 177 22.59 6.44 14.25
C GLU A 177 23.52 5.94 15.35
N LEU A 178 22.98 5.24 16.35
CA LEU A 178 23.78 4.61 17.41
C LEU A 178 24.76 3.58 16.84
N LEU A 179 24.29 2.69 15.97
CA LEU A 179 25.14 1.67 15.34
C LEU A 179 26.19 2.32 14.42
N ASP A 180 25.88 3.43 13.74
CA ASP A 180 26.81 4.18 12.90
C ASP A 180 27.91 4.87 13.71
N SER A 181 27.63 5.26 14.96
CA SER A 181 28.64 5.88 15.86
C SER A 181 29.77 4.93 16.23
N GLY A 182 29.54 3.62 16.16
CA GLY A 182 30.48 2.61 16.65
C GLY A 182 30.61 2.57 18.17
N HIS A 183 29.89 3.40 18.92
CA HIS A 183 29.93 3.50 20.37
C HIS A 183 28.64 2.99 20.99
N TYR A 184 28.56 1.70 21.23
CA TYR A 184 27.44 1.03 21.86
C TYR A 184 27.85 -0.07 22.80
N SER A 185 27.07 -0.30 23.86
CA SER A 185 27.27 -1.40 24.79
C SER A 185 26.57 -2.68 24.31
N HIS A 186 26.94 -3.82 24.87
CA HIS A 186 26.25 -5.09 24.62
C HIS A 186 24.78 -5.02 25.03
N GLU A 187 24.41 -4.36 26.10
CA GLU A 187 23.04 -4.14 26.56
C GLU A 187 22.21 -3.33 25.53
N GLN A 188 22.84 -2.34 24.88
CA GLN A 188 22.21 -1.59 23.81
C GLN A 188 21.96 -2.47 22.57
N LEU A 189 22.89 -3.36 22.21
CA LEU A 189 22.66 -4.33 21.13
C LEU A 189 21.50 -5.27 21.45
N GLU A 190 21.42 -5.80 22.67
CA GLU A 190 20.28 -6.62 23.10
C GLU A 190 18.96 -5.87 23.01
N THR A 191 18.95 -4.59 23.33
CA THR A 191 17.75 -3.74 23.22
C THR A 191 17.31 -3.58 21.77
N ILE A 192 18.27 -3.39 20.86
CA ILE A 192 17.98 -3.32 19.42
C ILE A 192 17.47 -4.68 18.90
N ILE A 193 18.05 -5.79 19.34
CA ILE A 193 17.54 -7.13 18.99
C ILE A 193 16.08 -7.29 19.41
N ARG A 194 15.75 -6.92 20.67
CA ARG A 194 14.37 -6.99 21.16
C ARG A 194 13.43 -6.13 20.31
N PHE A 195 13.85 -4.93 19.91
CA PHE A 195 13.06 -4.08 19.02
C PHE A 195 12.81 -4.74 17.67
N VAL A 196 13.84 -5.28 17.01
CA VAL A 196 13.71 -5.96 15.71
C VAL A 196 12.79 -7.17 15.83
N GLN A 197 12.94 -7.98 16.88
CA GLN A 197 12.15 -9.20 17.05
C GLN A 197 10.71 -8.94 17.50
N GLN A 198 10.50 -8.01 18.41
CA GLN A 198 9.19 -7.81 19.06
C GLN A 198 8.39 -6.68 18.42
N GLN A 199 9.01 -5.60 17.99
CA GLN A 199 8.32 -4.46 17.40
C GLN A 199 8.24 -4.60 15.86
N LEU A 200 9.37 -4.91 15.20
CA LEU A 200 9.38 -5.11 13.76
C LEU A 200 8.96 -6.53 13.34
N ARG A 201 8.71 -7.41 14.32
CA ARG A 201 8.26 -8.79 14.09
C ARG A 201 9.16 -9.60 13.15
N CYS A 202 10.45 -9.30 13.13
CA CYS A 202 11.45 -10.03 12.37
C CYS A 202 12.29 -10.90 13.32
N ARG A 203 12.05 -12.20 13.27
CA ARG A 203 12.68 -13.18 14.17
C ARG A 203 13.80 -13.92 13.48
N ARG A 204 14.88 -14.20 14.21
CA ARG A 204 15.98 -15.06 13.82
C ARG A 204 16.38 -15.91 15.03
N THR A 205 16.58 -17.19 14.85
CA THR A 205 16.81 -18.14 15.96
C THR A 205 18.25 -18.21 16.41
N ASP A 206 19.21 -17.98 15.51
CA ASP A 206 20.65 -18.13 15.69
C ASP A 206 21.39 -16.82 16.07
N LEU A 207 20.68 -15.77 16.51
CA LEU A 207 21.31 -14.49 16.85
C LEU A 207 22.37 -14.60 17.97
N LYS A 208 22.21 -15.57 18.87
CA LYS A 208 23.15 -15.80 19.99
C LYS A 208 24.48 -16.41 19.52
N GLU A 209 24.52 -16.92 18.31
CA GLU A 209 25.71 -17.56 17.72
C GLU A 209 26.53 -16.55 16.89
N LEU A 210 26.00 -15.33 16.69
CA LEU A 210 26.69 -14.29 15.94
C LEU A 210 27.67 -13.53 16.82
N GLU A 211 28.86 -13.29 16.29
CA GLU A 211 29.80 -12.31 16.84
C GLU A 211 29.22 -10.89 16.72
N ASP A 212 29.63 -9.97 17.62
CA ASP A 212 29.09 -8.61 17.68
C ASP A 212 29.17 -7.89 16.34
N ALA A 213 30.23 -8.07 15.57
CA ALA A 213 30.39 -7.45 14.25
C ALA A 213 29.31 -7.93 13.24
N ASP A 214 29.05 -9.22 13.19
CA ASP A 214 28.04 -9.81 12.30
C ASP A 214 26.62 -9.43 12.76
N LEU A 215 26.43 -9.36 14.09
CA LEU A 215 25.19 -8.92 14.69
C LEU A 215 24.87 -7.48 14.30
N VAL A 216 25.83 -6.58 14.34
CA VAL A 216 25.66 -5.18 13.94
C VAL A 216 25.30 -5.08 12.45
N ILE A 217 25.98 -5.83 11.58
CA ILE A 217 25.68 -5.88 10.16
C ILE A 217 24.23 -6.35 9.95
N TYR A 218 23.82 -7.41 10.64
CA TYR A 218 22.46 -7.93 10.60
C TYR A 218 21.44 -6.88 11.05
N LEU A 219 21.64 -6.24 12.21
CA LEU A 219 20.72 -5.25 12.75
C LEU A 219 20.58 -4.04 11.82
N ARG A 220 21.68 -3.51 11.30
CA ARG A 220 21.65 -2.42 10.30
C ARG A 220 20.83 -2.80 9.08
N LYS A 221 21.04 -4.01 8.54
CA LYS A 221 20.27 -4.51 7.38
C LYS A 221 18.78 -4.63 7.68
N LYS A 222 18.38 -4.96 8.92
CA LYS A 222 16.96 -5.09 9.30
C LYS A 222 16.31 -3.76 9.66
N LEU A 223 17.05 -2.80 10.17
CA LEU A 223 16.55 -1.46 10.51
C LEU A 223 16.46 -0.52 9.30
N ASN A 224 17.46 -0.58 8.40
CA ASN A 224 17.52 0.31 7.23
C ASN A 224 16.75 -0.26 6.03
N ARG A 225 15.46 -0.32 6.17
CA ARG A 225 14.52 -0.79 5.13
C ARG A 225 13.27 0.09 5.10
N PRO A 226 12.58 0.18 3.96
CA PRO A 226 11.22 0.72 3.96
C PRO A 226 10.35 0.00 5.01
N MET A 227 9.49 0.76 5.67
CA MET A 227 8.61 0.24 6.72
C MET A 227 7.16 0.43 6.32
N ARG A 228 6.30 -0.55 6.61
CA ARG A 228 4.86 -0.41 6.43
C ARG A 228 4.11 -0.88 7.68
N VAL A 229 3.02 -0.21 7.97
CA VAL A 229 2.02 -0.64 8.94
C VAL A 229 0.72 -0.89 8.20
N CYS A 230 0.18 -2.09 8.33
CA CYS A 230 -0.98 -2.54 7.57
C CYS A 230 -2.19 -2.67 8.50
N GLY A 231 -3.31 -2.07 8.12
CA GLY A 231 -4.59 -2.27 8.78
C GLY A 231 -5.08 -3.70 8.55
N MET A 232 -5.61 -4.33 9.60
CA MET A 232 -6.21 -5.66 9.53
C MET A 232 -7.62 -5.60 10.09
N VAL A 233 -8.55 -6.26 9.42
CA VAL A 233 -9.95 -6.40 9.86
C VAL A 233 -10.34 -7.86 9.89
N LYS A 234 -11.37 -8.20 10.69
CA LYS A 234 -11.93 -9.56 10.69
C LYS A 234 -12.45 -9.90 9.30
N ASN A 235 -12.10 -11.08 8.82
CA ASN A 235 -12.65 -11.62 7.59
C ASN A 235 -14.02 -12.24 7.89
N VAL A 236 -15.05 -11.76 7.18
CA VAL A 236 -16.42 -12.28 7.26
C VAL A 236 -16.89 -12.80 5.89
N GLY A 237 -15.95 -13.15 5.03
CA GLY A 237 -16.20 -13.75 3.71
C GLY A 237 -15.66 -12.94 2.51
N GLU A 238 -14.99 -11.82 2.78
CA GLU A 238 -14.37 -11.02 1.71
C GLU A 238 -13.07 -11.66 1.21
N PRO A 239 -12.80 -11.58 -0.11
CA PRO A 239 -11.51 -11.97 -0.66
C PRO A 239 -10.44 -10.95 -0.29
N GLY A 240 -9.23 -11.41 -0.01
CA GLY A 240 -8.09 -10.52 0.26
C GLY A 240 -6.91 -11.25 0.88
N GLY A 241 -5.78 -10.55 0.95
CA GLY A 241 -4.58 -11.07 1.58
C GLY A 241 -4.68 -11.11 3.09
N GLY A 242 -4.27 -12.22 3.70
CA GLY A 242 -4.22 -12.41 5.15
C GLY A 242 -2.83 -12.23 5.74
N PRO A 243 -2.71 -11.95 7.04
CA PRO A 243 -1.44 -11.86 7.73
C PRO A 243 -0.91 -13.25 8.09
N PHE A 244 0.31 -13.55 7.63
CA PHE A 244 0.98 -14.82 7.89
C PHE A 244 2.41 -14.59 8.37
N LEU A 245 2.97 -15.56 9.07
CA LEU A 245 4.39 -15.66 9.34
C LEU A 245 5.04 -16.43 8.18
N ALA A 246 6.01 -15.80 7.52
CA ALA A 246 6.71 -16.40 6.38
C ALA A 246 8.21 -16.49 6.65
N TYR A 247 8.82 -17.58 6.18
CA TYR A 247 10.25 -17.72 6.14
C TYR A 247 10.83 -16.89 5.00
N ASN A 248 11.85 -16.11 5.29
CA ASN A 248 12.57 -15.32 4.30
C ASN A 248 13.83 -16.07 3.83
N PRO A 249 14.35 -15.76 2.63
CA PRO A 249 15.55 -16.41 2.10
C PRO A 249 16.80 -16.29 2.99
N ASP A 250 16.85 -15.29 3.86
CA ASP A 250 17.94 -15.04 4.80
C ASP A 250 17.78 -15.77 6.16
N GLY A 251 16.87 -16.73 6.25
CA GLY A 251 16.60 -17.52 7.45
C GLY A 251 15.77 -16.81 8.53
N THR A 252 15.35 -15.59 8.28
CA THR A 252 14.46 -14.89 9.21
C THR A 252 13.00 -15.23 9.00
N ILE A 253 12.18 -15.03 10.03
CA ILE A 253 10.72 -15.18 9.98
C ILE A 253 10.13 -13.79 10.21
N SER A 254 9.23 -13.37 9.31
CA SER A 254 8.56 -12.07 9.44
C SER A 254 7.09 -12.11 9.04
N LEU A 255 6.37 -11.06 9.40
CA LEU A 255 4.98 -10.88 8.98
C LEU A 255 4.92 -10.56 7.48
N GLN A 256 4.03 -11.27 6.76
CA GLN A 256 3.73 -11.02 5.36
C GLN A 256 2.22 -11.05 5.14
N ILE A 257 1.77 -10.28 4.16
CA ILE A 257 0.40 -10.40 3.65
C ILE A 257 0.48 -11.32 2.44
N LEU A 258 -0.25 -12.43 2.48
CA LEU A 258 -0.28 -13.43 1.42
C LEU A 258 -1.72 -13.62 0.92
N GLU A 259 -1.87 -13.66 -0.38
CA GLU A 259 -3.12 -14.03 -1.07
C GLU A 259 -3.13 -15.52 -1.41
N SER A 260 -4.30 -16.09 -1.64
CA SER A 260 -4.44 -17.52 -1.99
C SER A 260 -3.61 -17.94 -3.19
N SER A 261 -3.46 -17.04 -4.17
CA SER A 261 -2.63 -17.27 -5.37
C SER A 261 -1.13 -17.42 -5.09
N GLN A 262 -0.68 -16.98 -3.91
CA GLN A 262 0.73 -17.05 -3.48
C GLN A 262 1.01 -18.26 -2.59
N ILE A 263 -0.02 -19.07 -2.30
CA ILE A 263 0.05 -20.23 -1.42
C ILE A 263 -0.23 -21.49 -2.24
N ASP A 264 0.57 -22.52 -2.05
CA ASP A 264 0.30 -23.83 -2.66
C ASP A 264 -0.92 -24.46 -1.98
N MET A 265 -2.08 -24.27 -2.59
CA MET A 265 -3.36 -24.78 -2.10
C MET A 265 -3.55 -26.29 -2.32
N ASN A 266 -2.60 -26.95 -3.01
CA ASN A 266 -2.57 -28.41 -3.13
C ASN A 266 -1.88 -29.05 -1.92
N ASP A 267 -1.10 -28.29 -1.16
CA ASP A 267 -0.53 -28.70 0.12
C ASP A 267 -1.60 -28.59 1.22
N PRO A 268 -2.04 -29.73 1.82
CA PRO A 268 -3.12 -29.71 2.81
C PRO A 268 -2.81 -28.90 4.06
N GLU A 269 -1.54 -28.82 4.49
CA GLU A 269 -1.14 -28.06 5.67
C GLU A 269 -1.23 -26.56 5.39
N LYS A 270 -0.69 -26.11 4.25
CA LYS A 270 -0.75 -24.69 3.85
C LYS A 270 -2.18 -24.24 3.61
N LYS A 271 -3.00 -25.09 2.95
CA LYS A 271 -4.43 -24.83 2.77
C LYS A 271 -5.13 -24.67 4.11
N ALA A 272 -4.91 -25.59 5.07
CA ALA A 272 -5.50 -25.52 6.39
C ALA A 272 -5.06 -24.26 7.17
N MET A 273 -3.80 -23.84 7.05
CA MET A 273 -3.31 -22.58 7.63
C MET A 273 -4.03 -21.37 7.04
N PHE A 274 -4.21 -21.34 5.71
CA PHE A 274 -4.91 -20.27 5.03
C PHE A 274 -6.38 -20.19 5.45
N GLU A 275 -7.09 -21.32 5.48
CA GLU A 275 -8.50 -21.41 5.86
C GLU A 275 -8.75 -21.03 7.33
N LYS A 276 -7.77 -21.21 8.21
CA LYS A 276 -7.83 -20.77 9.62
C LYS A 276 -7.60 -19.27 9.81
N GLY A 277 -7.22 -18.55 8.76
CA GLY A 277 -7.00 -17.10 8.79
C GLY A 277 -8.28 -16.37 9.22
N THR A 278 -8.17 -15.51 10.23
CA THR A 278 -9.31 -14.80 10.82
C THR A 278 -9.41 -13.35 10.40
N HIS A 279 -8.37 -12.83 9.76
CA HIS A 279 -8.27 -11.41 9.38
C HIS A 279 -7.72 -11.28 7.96
N PHE A 280 -8.02 -10.15 7.32
CA PHE A 280 -7.42 -9.78 6.04
C PHE A 280 -7.05 -8.29 6.01
N ASN A 281 -6.21 -7.91 5.07
CA ASN A 281 -5.87 -6.53 4.78
C ASN A 281 -6.75 -6.02 3.64
N PRO A 282 -7.59 -4.98 3.85
CA PRO A 282 -8.43 -4.40 2.81
C PRO A 282 -7.64 -3.44 1.88
N VAL A 283 -6.34 -3.62 1.73
CA VAL A 283 -5.39 -2.69 1.09
C VAL A 283 -5.48 -1.31 1.74
N ASP A 284 -5.26 -1.30 3.05
CA ASP A 284 -5.21 -0.10 3.88
C ASP A 284 -3.91 -0.11 4.66
N LEU A 285 -2.93 0.66 4.21
CA LEU A 285 -1.60 0.65 4.77
C LEU A 285 -0.93 2.02 4.69
N VAL A 286 0.07 2.21 5.55
CA VAL A 286 0.92 3.39 5.58
C VAL A 286 2.36 2.94 5.42
N CYS A 287 3.11 3.59 4.53
CA CYS A 287 4.51 3.27 4.22
C CYS A 287 5.42 4.45 4.54
N ALA A 288 6.59 4.16 5.10
CA ALA A 288 7.74 5.06 5.17
C ALA A 288 8.77 4.57 4.14
N ILE A 289 9.12 5.44 3.21
CA ILE A 289 9.92 5.07 2.02
C ILE A 289 11.31 5.70 2.00
N ARG A 290 11.62 6.62 2.91
CA ARG A 290 12.95 7.23 3.05
C ARG A 290 13.77 6.52 4.12
N ASP A 291 15.09 6.49 3.90
CA ASP A 291 16.04 6.04 4.92
C ASP A 291 16.31 7.14 5.99
N TYR A 292 17.08 6.79 7.03
CA TYR A 292 17.43 7.72 8.12
C TYR A 292 18.36 8.87 7.69
N LYS A 293 18.86 8.87 6.45
CA LYS A 293 19.63 9.96 5.82
C LYS A 293 18.76 10.80 4.87
N GLY A 294 17.45 10.54 4.82
CA GLY A 294 16.49 11.27 4.00
C GLY A 294 16.51 10.91 2.51
N ARG A 295 17.09 9.76 2.14
CA ARG A 295 17.19 9.30 0.74
C ARG A 295 16.11 8.29 0.43
#